data_29d59d260635f2588f1a19f1ed093e1d
#
_entry.id   29d59d260635f2588f1a19f1ed093e1d
#
_cell.length_a   1.000
_cell.length_b   1.000
_cell.length_c   1.000
_cell.angle_alpha   90.00
_cell.angle_beta   90.00
_cell.angle_gamma   90.00
#
_symmetry.space_group_name_H-M   'P 1'
#
loop_
_entity.id
_entity.type
_entity.pdbx_description
1 polymer ?
#
loop_
_entity_poly.entity_id
_entity_poly.type
_entity_poly.pdbx_seq_one_letter_code
_entity_poly.pdbx_strand_id
1 'polypeptide(L)'
;MDWGFIFERTFSAMIGPEVMVYALAAVGLNVHFGYTGLMNFGQVGFMAAGAYGVGVSVFWLGWNFWVGVLFSFVYSAVLALLLGIPTLRLRADYLSLVTIAASETIRLLARSRVMQPITGGVEGVNQFAGPFYDLSPFELGKFYSFGPFKYLGRDVWVLLVGWTILILVTLMVRALMKSPWGRTLRAIREDEDAARALGKNAYFYKMQSLMLGGMIGEIGRAHV
;
A
#
# COMPACT_ATOMS: atom_id res chain seq x y z
N MET A 1 -28.99 16.07 19.93
CA MET A 1 -27.75 15.54 19.28
C MET A 1 -26.93 14.89 20.37
N ASP A 2 -26.61 13.61 20.23
CA ASP A 2 -25.79 12.90 21.23
C ASP A 2 -24.31 13.10 20.89
N TRP A 3 -23.71 14.11 21.51
CA TRP A 3 -22.29 14.44 21.31
C TRP A 3 -21.37 13.33 21.79
N GLY A 4 -21.77 12.55 22.80
CA GLY A 4 -20.99 11.41 23.29
C GLY A 4 -20.82 10.34 22.21
N PHE A 5 -21.90 9.98 21.54
CA PHE A 5 -21.91 9.03 20.44
C PHE A 5 -21.09 9.52 19.24
N ILE A 6 -21.17 10.82 18.91
CA ILE A 6 -20.41 11.42 17.80
C ILE A 6 -18.90 11.36 18.10
N PHE A 7 -18.49 11.75 19.31
CA PHE A 7 -17.09 11.69 19.73
C PHE A 7 -16.55 10.25 19.72
N GLU A 8 -17.29 9.31 20.31
CA GLU A 8 -16.90 7.89 20.33
C GLU A 8 -16.69 7.35 18.90
N ARG A 9 -17.65 7.57 18.00
CA ARG A 9 -17.55 7.14 16.61
C ARG A 9 -16.39 7.80 15.86
N THR A 10 -16.19 9.11 16.06
CA THR A 10 -15.11 9.85 15.41
C THR A 10 -13.75 9.35 15.86
N PHE A 11 -13.52 9.22 17.17
CA PHE A 11 -12.25 8.72 17.68
C PHE A 11 -12.00 7.24 17.30
N SER A 12 -13.03 6.41 17.34
CA SER A 12 -12.94 5.03 16.87
C SER A 12 -12.55 4.93 15.39
N ALA A 13 -13.10 5.78 14.55
CA ALA A 13 -12.75 5.85 13.14
C ALA A 13 -11.31 6.37 12.92
N MET A 14 -10.84 7.33 13.72
CA MET A 14 -9.46 7.87 13.59
C MET A 14 -8.36 6.86 13.90
N ILE A 15 -8.65 5.82 14.68
CA ILE A 15 -7.70 4.75 15.02
C ILE A 15 -7.97 3.49 14.16
N GLY A 16 -9.09 3.49 13.44
CA GLY A 16 -9.62 2.33 12.73
C GLY A 16 -8.70 1.76 11.64
N PRO A 17 -9.01 0.56 11.14
CA PRO A 17 -8.22 -0.13 10.11
C PRO A 17 -8.02 0.71 8.84
N GLU A 18 -9.04 1.48 8.44
CA GLU A 18 -8.96 2.34 7.24
C GLU A 18 -7.85 3.39 7.35
N VAL A 19 -7.75 4.07 8.50
CA VAL A 19 -6.72 5.10 8.72
C VAL A 19 -5.32 4.50 8.64
N MET A 20 -5.12 3.33 9.20
CA MET A 20 -3.87 2.59 9.16
C MET A 20 -3.47 2.22 7.72
N VAL A 21 -4.42 1.74 6.92
CA VAL A 21 -4.22 1.42 5.49
C VAL A 21 -3.78 2.66 4.72
N TYR A 22 -4.49 3.76 4.88
CA TYR A 22 -4.13 5.02 4.20
C TYR A 22 -2.84 5.64 4.76
N ALA A 23 -2.53 5.45 6.03
CA ALA A 23 -1.26 5.89 6.59
C ALA A 23 -0.07 5.13 5.98
N LEU A 24 -0.17 3.81 5.79
CA LEU A 24 0.83 3.01 5.07
C LEU A 24 0.99 3.49 3.62
N ALA A 25 -0.14 3.70 2.93
CA ALA A 25 -0.12 4.24 1.57
C ALA A 25 0.55 5.62 1.51
N ALA A 26 0.28 6.49 2.50
CA ALA A 26 0.90 7.81 2.61
C ALA A 26 2.41 7.72 2.88
N VAL A 27 2.88 6.75 3.69
CA VAL A 27 4.32 6.50 3.89
C VAL A 27 4.97 6.08 2.56
N GLY A 28 4.35 5.16 1.79
CA GLY A 28 4.81 4.77 0.47
C GLY A 28 4.84 5.96 -0.51
N LEU A 29 3.79 6.75 -0.52
CA LEU A 29 3.68 7.97 -1.33
C LEU A 29 4.75 9.01 -0.96
N ASN A 30 5.08 9.14 0.33
CA ASN A 30 6.14 10.03 0.78
C ASN A 30 7.53 9.62 0.26
N VAL A 31 7.77 8.33 0.04
CA VAL A 31 8.99 7.87 -0.64
C VAL A 31 9.05 8.41 -2.07
N HIS A 32 7.92 8.44 -2.78
CA HIS A 32 7.84 8.99 -4.14
C HIS A 32 7.97 10.52 -4.13
N PHE A 33 7.03 11.22 -3.51
CA PHE A 33 6.97 12.69 -3.53
C PHE A 33 8.04 13.32 -2.65
N GLY A 34 8.11 12.90 -1.39
CA GLY A 34 8.92 13.57 -0.38
C GLY A 34 10.41 13.40 -0.59
N TYR A 35 10.85 12.21 -0.98
CA TYR A 35 12.28 11.91 -1.07
C TYR A 35 12.82 11.86 -2.49
N THR A 36 12.01 11.49 -3.48
CA THR A 36 12.49 11.29 -4.85
C THR A 36 12.00 12.36 -5.84
N GLY A 37 10.94 13.10 -5.48
CA GLY A 37 10.30 14.07 -6.37
C GLY A 37 9.49 13.43 -7.51
N LEU A 38 9.09 12.15 -7.35
CA LEU A 38 8.26 11.46 -8.32
C LEU A 38 6.78 11.80 -8.09
N MET A 39 6.14 12.45 -9.04
CA MET A 39 4.70 12.76 -8.97
C MET A 39 3.86 11.54 -9.32
N ASN A 40 3.80 10.56 -8.41
CA ASN A 40 2.97 9.37 -8.57
C ASN A 40 1.61 9.57 -7.88
N PHE A 41 0.56 9.79 -8.67
CA PHE A 41 -0.83 9.82 -8.18
C PHE A 41 -1.54 8.47 -8.30
N GLY A 42 -0.84 7.46 -8.79
CA GLY A 42 -1.36 6.11 -8.97
C GLY A 42 -1.18 5.18 -7.76
N GLN A 43 -1.00 5.70 -6.54
CA GLN A 43 -0.78 4.88 -5.34
C GLN A 43 -1.93 3.88 -5.10
N VAL A 44 -3.16 4.27 -5.44
CA VAL A 44 -4.33 3.38 -5.36
C VAL A 44 -4.20 2.15 -6.26
N GLY A 45 -3.51 2.27 -7.40
CA GLY A 45 -3.21 1.13 -8.27
C GLY A 45 -2.30 0.10 -7.59
N PHE A 46 -1.31 0.53 -6.83
CA PHE A 46 -0.45 -0.36 -6.03
C PHE A 46 -1.23 -1.01 -4.88
N MET A 47 -2.09 -0.26 -4.20
CA MET A 47 -2.99 -0.80 -3.18
C MET A 47 -3.92 -1.87 -3.77
N ALA A 48 -4.46 -1.64 -4.96
CA ALA A 48 -5.28 -2.62 -5.68
C ALA A 48 -4.45 -3.85 -6.08
N ALA A 49 -3.22 -3.67 -6.57
CA ALA A 49 -2.32 -4.77 -6.90
C ALA A 49 -2.05 -5.67 -5.69
N GLY A 50 -1.83 -5.09 -4.50
CA GLY A 50 -1.69 -5.83 -3.24
C GLY A 50 -2.92 -6.64 -2.89
N ALA A 51 -4.09 -5.99 -2.83
CA ALA A 51 -5.35 -6.64 -2.47
C ALA A 51 -5.70 -7.80 -3.42
N TYR A 52 -5.69 -7.54 -4.73
CA TYR A 52 -5.96 -8.58 -5.72
C TYR A 52 -4.83 -9.59 -5.82
N GLY A 53 -3.58 -9.20 -5.60
CA GLY A 53 -2.43 -10.10 -5.57
C GLY A 53 -2.60 -11.21 -4.53
N VAL A 54 -2.96 -10.86 -3.30
CA VAL A 54 -3.25 -11.85 -2.24
C VAL A 54 -4.52 -12.61 -2.55
N GLY A 55 -5.64 -11.92 -2.82
CA GLY A 55 -6.94 -12.54 -3.02
C GLY A 55 -6.94 -13.54 -4.18
N VAL A 56 -6.37 -13.17 -5.32
CA VAL A 56 -6.28 -14.07 -6.50
C VAL A 56 -5.35 -15.24 -6.23
N SER A 57 -4.20 -15.02 -5.57
CA SER A 57 -3.26 -16.08 -5.24
C SER A 57 -3.87 -17.14 -4.33
N VAL A 58 -4.65 -16.74 -3.33
CA VAL A 58 -5.31 -17.66 -2.41
C VAL A 58 -6.52 -18.33 -3.05
N PHE A 59 -7.40 -17.55 -3.68
CA PHE A 59 -8.68 -18.04 -4.18
C PHE A 59 -8.55 -18.83 -5.49
N TRP A 60 -7.73 -18.35 -6.44
CA TRP A 60 -7.58 -18.97 -7.76
C TRP A 60 -6.47 -20.00 -7.85
N LEU A 61 -5.31 -19.70 -7.25
CA LEU A 61 -4.16 -20.60 -7.29
C LEU A 61 -4.17 -21.60 -6.13
N GLY A 62 -5.09 -21.44 -5.15
CA GLY A 62 -5.17 -22.30 -3.97
C GLY A 62 -3.94 -22.23 -3.07
N TRP A 63 -3.17 -21.14 -3.16
CA TRP A 63 -1.95 -20.98 -2.38
C TRP A 63 -2.25 -20.64 -0.93
N ASN A 64 -1.30 -20.95 -0.07
CA ASN A 64 -1.34 -20.51 1.33
C ASN A 64 -1.37 -18.96 1.38
N PHE A 65 -2.15 -18.41 2.31
CA PHE A 65 -2.28 -16.96 2.52
C PHE A 65 -0.92 -16.25 2.58
N TRP A 66 0.04 -16.78 3.33
CA TRP A 66 1.37 -16.17 3.49
C TRP A 66 2.17 -16.12 2.18
N VAL A 67 2.03 -17.18 1.37
CA VAL A 67 2.60 -17.20 0.03
C VAL A 67 1.93 -16.16 -0.86
N GLY A 68 0.61 -16.01 -0.76
CA GLY A 68 -0.14 -14.95 -1.42
C GLY A 68 0.35 -13.54 -1.07
N VAL A 69 0.61 -13.29 0.21
CA VAL A 69 1.19 -12.02 0.69
C VAL A 69 2.58 -11.77 0.09
N LEU A 70 3.44 -12.79 0.02
CA LEU A 70 4.76 -12.64 -0.63
C LEU A 70 4.62 -12.35 -2.14
N PHE A 71 3.67 -13.01 -2.80
CA PHE A 71 3.41 -12.78 -4.22
C PHE A 71 2.80 -11.41 -4.52
N SER A 72 2.05 -10.82 -3.60
CA SER A 72 1.53 -9.47 -3.79
C SER A 72 2.65 -8.45 -3.98
N PHE A 73 3.77 -8.59 -3.26
CA PHE A 73 4.96 -7.75 -3.49
C PHE A 73 5.53 -7.91 -4.90
N VAL A 74 5.47 -9.13 -5.47
CA VAL A 74 5.89 -9.36 -6.86
C VAL A 74 4.95 -8.65 -7.82
N TYR A 75 3.63 -8.73 -7.61
CA TYR A 75 2.64 -8.01 -8.44
C TYR A 75 2.86 -6.49 -8.38
N SER A 76 3.10 -5.96 -7.20
CA SER A 76 3.40 -4.54 -7.03
C SER A 76 4.72 -4.13 -7.72
N ALA A 77 5.75 -4.96 -7.60
CA ALA A 77 7.02 -4.74 -8.31
C ALA A 77 6.85 -4.78 -9.83
N VAL A 78 6.09 -5.75 -10.35
CA VAL A 78 5.77 -5.84 -11.78
C VAL A 78 4.99 -4.60 -12.24
N LEU A 79 3.99 -4.16 -11.46
CA LEU A 79 3.26 -2.93 -11.77
C LEU A 79 4.19 -1.71 -11.78
N ALA A 80 5.10 -1.59 -10.80
CA ALA A 80 6.09 -0.53 -10.78
C ALA A 80 7.00 -0.54 -12.01
N LEU A 81 7.42 -1.73 -12.48
CA LEU A 81 8.21 -1.87 -13.70
C LEU A 81 7.40 -1.49 -14.94
N LEU A 82 6.17 -1.99 -15.06
CA LEU A 82 5.28 -1.68 -16.19
C LEU A 82 5.01 -0.18 -16.30
N LEU A 83 4.80 0.50 -15.19
CA LEU A 83 4.61 1.95 -15.17
C LEU A 83 5.93 2.71 -15.30
N GLY A 84 6.96 2.30 -14.58
CA GLY A 84 8.22 3.03 -14.47
C GLY A 84 9.06 2.97 -15.74
N ILE A 85 9.12 1.84 -16.46
CA ILE A 85 9.94 1.69 -17.66
C ILE A 85 9.59 2.76 -18.72
N PRO A 86 8.33 2.95 -19.11
CA PRO A 86 7.97 3.97 -20.07
C PRO A 86 7.96 5.39 -19.48
N THR A 87 7.59 5.57 -18.22
CA THR A 87 7.21 6.88 -17.69
C THR A 87 8.32 7.63 -16.97
N LEU A 88 9.29 6.94 -16.35
CA LEU A 88 10.40 7.61 -15.65
C LEU A 88 11.37 8.37 -16.56
N ARG A 89 11.23 8.21 -17.87
CA ARG A 89 11.96 8.99 -18.88
C ARG A 89 11.23 10.28 -19.28
N LEU A 90 9.97 10.40 -18.88
CA LEU A 90 9.14 11.57 -19.15
C LEU A 90 9.33 12.64 -18.08
N ARG A 91 8.87 13.86 -18.37
CA ARG A 91 8.81 14.93 -17.36
C ARG A 91 7.81 14.55 -16.26
N ALA A 92 8.01 15.11 -15.06
CA ALA A 92 7.24 14.79 -13.87
C ALA A 92 5.71 14.92 -14.07
N ASP A 93 5.26 15.92 -14.82
CA ASP A 93 3.83 16.15 -15.10
C ASP A 93 3.19 14.99 -15.87
N TYR A 94 3.92 14.42 -16.85
CA TYR A 94 3.42 13.27 -17.61
C TYR A 94 3.37 12.00 -16.78
N LEU A 95 4.31 11.82 -15.84
CA LEU A 95 4.27 10.70 -14.90
C LEU A 95 2.98 10.73 -14.07
N SER A 96 2.57 11.91 -13.60
CA SER A 96 1.35 12.07 -12.80
C SER A 96 0.10 11.66 -13.59
N LEU A 97 -0.04 12.11 -14.83
CA LEU A 97 -1.17 11.76 -15.69
C LEU A 97 -1.24 10.26 -15.99
N VAL A 98 -0.09 9.66 -16.34
CA VAL A 98 -0.04 8.22 -16.65
C VAL A 98 -0.35 7.37 -15.43
N THR A 99 0.14 7.74 -14.26
CA THR A 99 -0.12 6.97 -13.03
C THR A 99 -1.58 7.05 -12.60
N ILE A 100 -2.26 8.20 -12.77
CA ILE A 100 -3.71 8.32 -12.58
C ILE A 100 -4.45 7.42 -13.56
N ALA A 101 -4.17 7.55 -14.85
CA ALA A 101 -4.83 6.76 -15.89
C ALA A 101 -4.64 5.26 -15.67
N ALA A 102 -3.43 4.83 -15.30
CA ALA A 102 -3.13 3.42 -15.03
C ALA A 102 -3.90 2.90 -13.82
N SER A 103 -3.94 3.65 -12.71
CA SER A 103 -4.67 3.23 -11.51
C SER A 103 -6.19 3.13 -11.78
N GLU A 104 -6.74 4.06 -12.55
CA GLU A 104 -8.15 4.01 -12.95
C GLU A 104 -8.43 2.85 -13.91
N THR A 105 -7.52 2.58 -14.85
CA THR A 105 -7.62 1.41 -15.73
C THR A 105 -7.62 0.10 -14.94
N ILE A 106 -6.72 -0.06 -13.96
CA ILE A 106 -6.68 -1.23 -13.08
C ILE A 106 -8.01 -1.36 -12.33
N ARG A 107 -8.53 -0.27 -11.78
CA ARG A 107 -9.81 -0.26 -11.07
C ARG A 107 -10.98 -0.69 -11.95
N LEU A 108 -11.06 -0.19 -13.18
CA LEU A 108 -12.11 -0.52 -14.14
C LEU A 108 -11.98 -1.97 -14.62
N LEU A 109 -10.76 -2.44 -14.91
CA LEU A 109 -10.52 -3.83 -15.31
C LEU A 109 -10.93 -4.79 -14.19
N ALA A 110 -10.53 -4.51 -12.95
CA ALA A 110 -10.86 -5.35 -11.80
C ALA A 110 -12.38 -5.47 -11.57
N ARG A 111 -13.16 -4.42 -11.89
CA ARG A 111 -14.62 -4.41 -11.79
C ARG A 111 -15.35 -4.91 -13.04
N SER A 112 -14.62 -5.18 -14.11
CA SER A 112 -15.21 -5.59 -15.37
C SER A 112 -15.83 -6.99 -15.29
N ARG A 113 -16.86 -7.26 -16.10
CA ARG A 113 -17.46 -8.59 -16.22
C ARG A 113 -16.46 -9.65 -16.70
N VAL A 114 -15.49 -9.25 -17.52
CA VAL A 114 -14.45 -10.15 -18.04
C VAL A 114 -13.55 -10.67 -16.92
N MET A 115 -13.19 -9.79 -15.97
CA MET A 115 -12.35 -10.15 -14.83
C MET A 115 -13.14 -10.66 -13.61
N GLN A 116 -14.46 -10.56 -13.64
CA GLN A 116 -15.33 -11.01 -12.53
C GLN A 116 -15.02 -12.42 -12.03
N PRO A 117 -14.78 -13.43 -12.90
CA PRO A 117 -14.41 -14.76 -12.41
C PRO A 117 -13.14 -14.79 -11.60
N ILE A 118 -12.21 -13.84 -11.81
CA ILE A 118 -10.89 -13.79 -11.16
C ILE A 118 -10.88 -12.84 -9.97
N THR A 119 -11.45 -11.65 -10.12
CA THR A 119 -11.38 -10.57 -9.15
C THR A 119 -12.61 -10.46 -8.26
N GLY A 120 -13.66 -11.27 -8.50
CA GLY A 120 -14.96 -11.10 -7.87
C GLY A 120 -15.75 -9.88 -8.39
N GLY A 121 -15.21 -9.13 -9.35
CA GLY A 121 -15.86 -7.97 -9.94
C GLY A 121 -16.11 -6.83 -8.94
N VAL A 122 -17.38 -6.41 -8.82
CA VAL A 122 -17.78 -5.31 -7.92
C VAL A 122 -17.77 -5.74 -6.45
N GLU A 123 -18.01 -7.01 -6.16
CA GLU A 123 -18.05 -7.56 -4.80
C GLU A 123 -16.66 -7.87 -4.24
N GLY A 124 -15.66 -7.97 -5.14
CA GLY A 124 -14.29 -8.32 -4.79
C GLY A 124 -14.13 -9.77 -4.34
N VAL A 125 -12.91 -10.14 -3.93
CA VAL A 125 -12.59 -11.45 -3.35
C VAL A 125 -12.70 -11.34 -1.84
N ASN A 126 -13.58 -12.14 -1.23
CA ASN A 126 -13.81 -12.13 0.21
C ASN A 126 -13.31 -13.45 0.83
N GLN A 127 -13.12 -13.45 2.17
CA GLN A 127 -12.84 -14.65 2.98
C GLN A 127 -11.48 -15.33 2.70
N PHE A 128 -10.49 -14.62 2.16
CA PHE A 128 -9.15 -15.18 1.94
C PHE A 128 -8.20 -15.04 3.13
N ALA A 129 -8.53 -14.20 4.12
CA ALA A 129 -7.69 -13.87 5.26
C ALA A 129 -7.90 -14.79 6.49
N GLY A 130 -8.56 -15.95 6.34
CA GLY A 130 -8.77 -16.90 7.43
C GLY A 130 -7.48 -17.20 8.23
N PRO A 131 -6.38 -17.64 7.58
CA PRO A 131 -5.13 -17.97 8.27
C PRO A 131 -4.49 -16.79 9.04
N PHE A 132 -4.80 -15.55 8.66
CA PHE A 132 -4.39 -14.36 9.42
C PHE A 132 -5.15 -14.22 10.73
N TYR A 133 -6.45 -14.51 10.71
CA TYR A 133 -7.29 -14.47 11.90
C TYR A 133 -7.08 -15.67 12.84
N ASP A 134 -6.65 -16.81 12.31
CA ASP A 134 -6.33 -18.00 13.12
C ASP A 134 -5.13 -17.77 14.05
N LEU A 135 -4.25 -16.81 13.72
CA LEU A 135 -3.14 -16.39 14.59
C LEU A 135 -3.56 -15.42 15.68
N SER A 136 -4.84 -14.99 15.69
CA SER A 136 -5.32 -14.03 16.68
C SER A 136 -5.36 -14.63 18.09
N PRO A 137 -4.75 -13.98 19.09
CA PRO A 137 -4.91 -14.39 20.49
C PRO A 137 -6.27 -13.95 21.06
N PHE A 138 -7.07 -13.19 20.31
CA PHE A 138 -8.36 -12.68 20.72
C PHE A 138 -9.48 -13.56 20.16
N GLU A 139 -10.54 -13.75 20.96
CA GLU A 139 -11.77 -14.41 20.47
C GLU A 139 -12.44 -13.51 19.43
N LEU A 140 -12.48 -13.93 18.17
CA LEU A 140 -12.89 -13.11 17.03
C LEU A 140 -14.31 -12.56 17.13
N GLY A 141 -15.21 -13.28 17.81
CA GLY A 141 -16.61 -12.90 18.01
C GLY A 141 -16.91 -12.11 19.26
N LYS A 142 -15.93 -11.87 20.15
CA LYS A 142 -16.10 -11.21 21.42
C LYS A 142 -15.82 -9.72 21.33
N PHE A 143 -16.64 -8.92 22.02
CA PHE A 143 -16.39 -7.49 22.13
C PHE A 143 -15.41 -7.20 23.27
N TYR A 144 -14.39 -6.45 22.97
CA TYR A 144 -13.42 -5.91 23.92
C TYR A 144 -13.66 -4.42 24.09
N SER A 145 -13.83 -3.97 25.34
CA SER A 145 -14.02 -2.56 25.64
C SER A 145 -12.74 -1.95 26.20
N PHE A 146 -12.26 -0.91 25.55
CA PHE A 146 -11.14 -0.08 26.00
C PHE A 146 -11.67 1.31 26.36
N GLY A 147 -12.12 1.49 27.61
CA GLY A 147 -12.80 2.70 28.03
C GLY A 147 -14.14 2.87 27.31
N PRO A 148 -14.36 4.00 26.61
CA PRO A 148 -15.59 4.24 25.85
C PRO A 148 -15.67 3.44 24.54
N PHE A 149 -14.55 2.85 24.06
CA PHE A 149 -14.48 2.21 22.76
C PHE A 149 -14.77 0.71 22.86
N LYS A 150 -15.61 0.21 21.95
CA LYS A 150 -15.94 -1.21 21.82
C LYS A 150 -15.50 -1.72 20.47
N TYR A 151 -14.56 -2.64 20.46
CA TYR A 151 -14.07 -3.29 19.24
C TYR A 151 -14.35 -4.78 19.28
N LEU A 152 -14.66 -5.34 18.11
CA LEU A 152 -14.70 -6.79 17.94
C LEU A 152 -13.29 -7.36 18.03
N GLY A 153 -13.11 -8.56 18.59
CA GLY A 153 -11.77 -9.16 18.73
C GLY A 153 -11.01 -9.24 17.40
N ARG A 154 -11.73 -9.45 16.29
CA ARG A 154 -11.18 -9.36 14.94
C ARG A 154 -10.56 -7.99 14.64
N ASP A 155 -11.26 -6.91 14.99
CA ASP A 155 -10.79 -5.55 14.70
C ASP A 155 -9.61 -5.18 15.61
N VAL A 156 -9.61 -5.64 16.87
CA VAL A 156 -8.48 -5.47 17.80
C VAL A 156 -7.21 -6.11 17.23
N TRP A 157 -7.31 -7.32 16.66
CA TRP A 157 -6.19 -8.01 16.05
C TRP A 157 -5.65 -7.26 14.84
N VAL A 158 -6.52 -6.84 13.92
CA VAL A 158 -6.16 -6.03 12.76
C VAL A 158 -5.48 -4.73 13.18
N LEU A 159 -6.02 -4.03 14.19
CA LEU A 159 -5.43 -2.79 14.70
C LEU A 159 -4.04 -3.01 15.28
N LEU A 160 -3.86 -4.04 16.11
CA LEU A 160 -2.58 -4.34 16.73
C LEU A 160 -1.50 -4.64 15.68
N VAL A 161 -1.80 -5.55 14.77
CA VAL A 161 -0.86 -5.95 13.71
C VAL A 161 -0.56 -4.78 12.79
N GLY A 162 -1.58 -4.07 12.35
CA GLY A 162 -1.42 -3.01 11.37
C GLY A 162 -0.69 -1.79 11.92
N TRP A 163 -0.99 -1.33 13.15
CA TRP A 163 -0.20 -0.26 13.78
C TRP A 163 1.25 -0.68 14.02
N THR A 164 1.48 -1.94 14.37
CA THR A 164 2.85 -2.48 14.50
C THR A 164 3.59 -2.42 13.16
N ILE A 165 2.96 -2.87 12.08
CA ILE A 165 3.53 -2.81 10.72
C ILE A 165 3.78 -1.35 10.33
N LEU A 166 2.83 -0.44 10.56
CA LEU A 166 2.99 0.98 10.24
C LEU A 166 4.20 1.60 10.94
N ILE A 167 4.38 1.31 12.22
CA ILE A 167 5.52 1.79 13.00
C ILE A 167 6.82 1.21 12.44
N LEU A 168 6.89 -0.11 12.21
CA LEU A 168 8.09 -0.78 11.69
C LEU A 168 8.45 -0.25 10.31
N VAL A 169 7.48 -0.12 9.39
CA VAL A 169 7.70 0.42 8.04
C VAL A 169 8.15 1.87 8.10
N THR A 170 7.55 2.69 8.95
CA THR A 170 7.96 4.10 9.12
C THR A 170 9.40 4.21 9.64
N LEU A 171 9.78 3.38 10.61
CA LEU A 171 11.16 3.32 11.12
C LEU A 171 12.14 2.83 10.06
N MET A 172 11.75 1.80 9.28
CA MET A 172 12.53 1.29 8.14
C MET A 172 12.75 2.38 7.09
N VAL A 173 11.70 3.06 6.66
CA VAL A 173 11.81 4.18 5.70
C VAL A 173 12.69 5.28 6.25
N ARG A 174 12.53 5.67 7.52
CA ARG A 174 13.39 6.67 8.16
C ARG A 174 14.86 6.25 8.14
N ALA A 175 15.18 4.99 8.43
CA ALA A 175 16.54 4.46 8.39
C ALA A 175 17.10 4.47 6.95
N LEU A 176 16.31 4.00 5.97
CA LEU A 176 16.67 4.04 4.55
C LEU A 176 16.97 5.47 4.07
N MET A 177 16.13 6.43 4.47
CA MET A 177 16.31 7.83 4.04
C MET A 177 17.51 8.53 4.69
N LYS A 178 18.03 8.00 5.80
CA LYS A 178 19.31 8.45 6.40
C LYS A 178 20.53 7.79 5.77
N SER A 179 20.35 6.69 5.01
CA SER A 179 21.42 5.96 4.34
C SER A 179 22.01 6.72 3.13
N PRO A 180 23.13 6.25 2.54
CA PRO A 180 23.64 6.78 1.27
C PRO A 180 22.62 6.77 0.15
N TRP A 181 21.78 5.74 0.08
CA TRP A 181 20.70 5.62 -0.91
C TRP A 181 19.69 6.77 -0.79
N GLY A 182 19.19 7.05 0.41
CA GLY A 182 18.25 8.15 0.63
C GLY A 182 18.86 9.53 0.38
N ARG A 183 20.17 9.70 0.62
CA ARG A 183 20.88 10.95 0.25
C ARG A 183 20.93 11.13 -1.26
N THR A 184 21.19 10.05 -2.01
CA THR A 184 21.18 10.08 -3.48
C THR A 184 19.78 10.42 -4.04
N LEU A 185 18.72 9.88 -3.47
CA LEU A 185 17.35 10.22 -3.87
C LEU A 185 17.06 11.71 -3.70
N ARG A 186 17.44 12.29 -2.56
CA ARG A 186 17.26 13.73 -2.33
C ARG A 186 18.10 14.58 -3.28
N ALA A 187 19.32 14.18 -3.58
CA ALA A 187 20.15 14.87 -4.57
C ALA A 187 19.49 14.84 -5.96
N ILE A 188 18.93 13.70 -6.37
CA ILE A 188 18.20 13.57 -7.65
C ILE A 188 16.93 14.43 -7.64
N ARG A 189 16.25 14.56 -6.50
CA ARG A 189 15.06 15.42 -6.36
C ARG A 189 15.40 16.90 -6.52
N GLU A 190 16.51 17.34 -5.93
CA GLU A 190 16.94 18.75 -5.96
C GLU A 190 17.47 19.13 -7.37
N ASP A 191 18.37 18.31 -7.93
CA ASP A 191 18.92 18.51 -9.27
C ASP A 191 19.34 17.17 -9.88
N GLU A 192 18.53 16.68 -10.79
CA GLU A 192 18.75 15.39 -11.47
C GLU A 192 19.98 15.43 -12.38
N ASP A 193 20.21 16.56 -13.06
CA ASP A 193 21.32 16.69 -14.02
C ASP A 193 22.66 16.81 -13.27
N ALA A 194 22.70 17.54 -12.18
CA ALA A 194 23.87 17.57 -11.30
C ALA A 194 24.18 16.18 -10.71
N ALA A 195 23.14 15.43 -10.27
CA ALA A 195 23.34 14.07 -9.75
C ALA A 195 23.88 13.12 -10.83
N ARG A 196 23.40 13.25 -12.09
CA ARG A 196 23.91 12.49 -13.25
C ARG A 196 25.36 12.85 -13.57
N ALA A 197 25.72 14.13 -13.52
CA ALA A 197 27.10 14.59 -13.75
C ALA A 197 28.06 13.99 -12.72
N LEU A 198 27.59 13.70 -11.49
CA LEU A 198 28.34 13.00 -10.44
C LEU A 198 28.31 11.46 -10.60
N GLY A 199 27.89 10.95 -11.76
CA GLY A 199 27.90 9.53 -12.10
C GLY A 199 26.75 8.73 -11.45
N LYS A 200 25.69 9.37 -10.95
CA LYS A 200 24.53 8.65 -10.39
C LYS A 200 23.52 8.32 -11.48
N ASN A 201 23.09 7.06 -11.53
CA ASN A 201 22.04 6.63 -12.45
C ASN A 201 20.66 7.02 -11.90
N ALA A 202 20.20 8.24 -12.18
CA ALA A 202 18.95 8.77 -11.67
C ALA A 202 17.74 7.87 -12.01
N TYR A 203 17.70 7.31 -13.22
CA TYR A 203 16.63 6.39 -13.64
C TYR A 203 16.53 5.16 -12.73
N PHE A 204 17.66 4.53 -12.42
CA PHE A 204 17.71 3.34 -11.56
C PHE A 204 17.24 3.64 -10.14
N TYR A 205 17.68 4.77 -9.56
CA TYR A 205 17.26 5.20 -8.23
C TYR A 205 15.75 5.53 -8.19
N LYS A 206 15.24 6.22 -9.21
CA LYS A 206 13.81 6.50 -9.34
C LYS A 206 12.98 5.23 -9.46
N MET A 207 13.44 4.25 -10.24
CA MET A 207 12.78 2.94 -10.37
C MET A 207 12.72 2.20 -9.03
N GLN A 208 13.83 2.15 -8.30
CA GLN A 208 13.86 1.55 -6.97
C GLN A 208 12.90 2.24 -6.00
N SER A 209 12.85 3.58 -6.03
CA SER A 209 11.93 4.35 -5.22
C SER A 209 10.47 4.04 -5.57
N LEU A 210 10.14 3.94 -6.86
CA LEU A 210 8.80 3.61 -7.34
C LEU A 210 8.37 2.22 -6.87
N MET A 211 9.26 1.23 -6.97
CA MET A 211 9.00 -0.13 -6.48
C MET A 211 8.80 -0.15 -4.96
N LEU A 212 9.72 0.46 -4.21
CA LEU A 212 9.67 0.45 -2.74
C LEU A 212 8.42 1.14 -2.21
N GLY A 213 8.10 2.34 -2.71
CA GLY A 213 6.92 3.08 -2.26
C GLY A 213 5.61 2.43 -2.69
N GLY A 214 5.59 1.76 -3.86
CA GLY A 214 4.47 0.94 -4.31
C GLY A 214 4.23 -0.26 -3.38
N MET A 215 5.30 -1.04 -3.08
CA MET A 215 5.25 -2.18 -2.16
C MET A 215 4.80 -1.78 -0.74
N ILE A 216 5.24 -0.63 -0.23
CA ILE A 216 4.78 -0.13 1.08
C ILE A 216 3.29 0.18 1.03
N GLY A 217 2.82 0.80 -0.04
CA GLY A 217 1.42 1.19 -0.18
C GLY A 217 0.45 0.01 -0.28
N GLU A 218 0.90 -1.13 -0.81
CA GLU A 218 0.05 -2.32 -0.93
C GLU A 218 -0.17 -3.05 0.40
N ILE A 219 0.82 -3.01 1.34
CA ILE A 219 0.77 -3.74 2.61
C ILE A 219 -0.54 -3.46 3.35
N GLY A 220 -1.02 -2.22 3.30
CA GLY A 220 -2.22 -1.80 3.99
C GLY A 220 -3.50 -2.51 3.52
N ARG A 221 -3.55 -3.04 2.30
CA ARG A 221 -4.74 -3.67 1.69
C ARG A 221 -4.72 -5.19 1.69
N ALA A 222 -3.62 -5.82 2.05
CA ALA A 222 -3.48 -7.28 1.98
C ALA A 222 -4.36 -8.05 2.99
N HIS A 223 -4.98 -7.36 3.95
CA HIS A 223 -5.77 -8.00 5.03
C HIS A 223 -7.09 -7.27 5.36
N VAL A 224 -7.56 -6.39 4.48
CA VAL A 224 -8.88 -5.72 4.56
C VAL A 224 -9.73 -6.15 3.33
#